data_e5c89548a0b8c99536d55bc94a1d2b1b
#
_entry.id   e5c89548a0b8c99536d55bc94a1d2b1b
#
_cell.length_a   1.000
_cell.length_b   1.000
_cell.length_c   1.000
_cell.angle_alpha   90.00
_cell.angle_beta   90.00
_cell.angle_gamma   90.00
#
_symmetry.space_group_name_H-M   'P 1'
#
loop_
_entity.id
_entity.type
_entity.pdbx_description
1 polymer ?
#
loop_
_entity_poly.entity_id
_entity_poly.type
_entity_poly.pdbx_seq_one_letter_code
_entity_poly.pdbx_strand_id
1 'polypeptide(L)'
;KESSAASDVYKRQICNHPFLKLGYEYDIPMLEARFVTTEQGTGIVHCAPSHGPDDFNLCMNNGIKAIETVDGDGKYTKNVALFEGIHIFKSNSIVIEKLKDQKKLLSSGELVHSYPHSWRSKAPLVHRATPQWFISMDSHKLRNKALKAIDETTFYPSKGKERLKSMIQTRPDWCVSRQRVWGVPLPIFINKKTSEILVDEEVFDNIAKIYEKEGSDCWFSDDPQKFLGKKY
;
A
#
# COMPACT_ATOMS: atom_id res chain seq x y z
N LYS A 1 -3.03 -28.21 -20.89
CA LYS A 1 -2.80 -27.83 -19.46
C LYS A 1 -4.05 -28.20 -18.71
N GLU A 2 -3.98 -29.31 -18.03
CA GLU A 2 -5.08 -29.82 -17.21
C GLU A 2 -5.24 -28.91 -15.99
N SER A 3 -6.25 -28.05 -16.03
CA SER A 3 -6.91 -27.56 -14.82
C SER A 3 -7.58 -28.81 -14.24
N SER A 4 -7.05 -29.39 -13.18
CA SER A 4 -7.69 -30.52 -12.55
C SER A 4 -9.08 -30.08 -12.07
N ALA A 5 -10.10 -30.94 -12.23
CA ALA A 5 -11.47 -30.69 -11.77
C ALA A 5 -11.51 -30.29 -10.28
N ALA A 6 -10.52 -30.68 -9.48
CA ALA A 6 -10.32 -30.26 -8.12
C ALA A 6 -10.06 -28.74 -7.98
N SER A 7 -9.29 -28.11 -8.89
CA SER A 7 -9.02 -26.68 -8.82
C SER A 7 -10.28 -25.84 -9.05
N ASP A 8 -11.21 -26.29 -9.87
CA ASP A 8 -12.45 -25.57 -10.15
C ASP A 8 -13.45 -25.62 -9.00
N VAL A 9 -13.40 -26.67 -8.18
CA VAL A 9 -14.23 -26.78 -6.96
C VAL A 9 -13.82 -25.76 -5.91
N TYR A 10 -12.53 -25.47 -5.77
CA TYR A 10 -12.04 -24.51 -4.77
C TYR A 10 -12.19 -23.04 -5.18
N LYS A 11 -12.24 -22.74 -6.47
CA LYS A 11 -12.28 -21.36 -7.02
C LYS A 11 -13.49 -20.51 -6.63
N ARG A 12 -14.49 -21.07 -5.97
CA ARG A 12 -15.72 -20.38 -5.56
C ARG A 12 -16.12 -20.63 -4.13
N GLN A 13 -15.24 -21.22 -3.35
CA GLN A 13 -15.54 -21.47 -1.94
C GLN A 13 -15.33 -20.22 -1.12
N ILE A 14 -16.14 -20.11 -0.08
CA ILE A 14 -16.03 -19.10 0.97
C ILE A 14 -15.60 -19.81 2.23
N CYS A 15 -14.52 -19.36 2.82
CA CYS A 15 -13.99 -19.89 4.07
C CYS A 15 -14.39 -18.99 5.24
N ASN A 16 -14.56 -19.60 6.39
CA ASN A 16 -14.70 -18.87 7.67
C ASN A 16 -13.33 -18.51 8.22
N HIS A 17 -13.21 -17.33 8.79
CA HIS A 17 -11.99 -16.96 9.51
C HIS A 17 -11.80 -17.88 10.74
N PRO A 18 -10.55 -18.27 11.10
CA PRO A 18 -10.29 -19.09 12.30
C PRO A 18 -10.84 -18.48 13.60
N PHE A 19 -10.90 -17.14 13.64
CA PHE A 19 -11.43 -16.37 14.78
C PHE A 19 -12.85 -15.84 14.53
N LEU A 20 -13.66 -16.57 13.77
CA LEU A 20 -15.08 -16.27 13.61
C LEU A 20 -15.75 -16.09 14.98
N LYS A 21 -16.58 -15.08 15.14
CA LYS A 21 -17.23 -14.63 16.41
C LYS A 21 -16.29 -13.95 17.42
N LEU A 22 -15.08 -13.64 17.02
CA LEU A 22 -14.10 -12.90 17.83
C LEU A 22 -13.66 -11.59 17.17
N GLY A 23 -14.53 -10.98 16.38
CA GLY A 23 -14.26 -9.75 15.63
C GLY A 23 -13.84 -9.98 14.17
N TYR A 24 -14.02 -11.19 13.64
CA TYR A 24 -13.66 -11.58 12.27
C TYR A 24 -14.84 -12.21 11.52
N GLU A 25 -16.01 -11.57 11.63
CA GLU A 25 -17.28 -12.01 11.02
C GLU A 25 -17.37 -11.52 9.55
N TYR A 26 -16.48 -12.01 8.71
CA TYR A 26 -16.50 -11.71 7.28
C TYR A 26 -16.11 -12.94 6.45
N ASP A 27 -16.56 -12.94 5.21
CA ASP A 27 -16.30 -14.01 4.26
C ASP A 27 -14.88 -13.93 3.71
N ILE A 28 -14.22 -15.08 3.59
CA ILE A 28 -12.90 -15.22 2.99
C ILE A 28 -13.04 -16.02 1.69
N PRO A 29 -13.05 -15.36 0.53
CA PRO A 29 -13.16 -16.04 -0.75
C PRO A 29 -11.86 -16.75 -1.11
N MET A 30 -11.99 -17.92 -1.74
CA MET A 30 -10.89 -18.62 -2.41
C MET A 30 -10.68 -18.01 -3.79
N LEU A 31 -9.51 -17.39 -4.02
CA LEU A 31 -9.15 -16.70 -5.26
C LEU A 31 -8.08 -17.46 -6.02
N GLU A 32 -8.16 -17.42 -7.35
CA GLU A 32 -7.11 -17.96 -8.21
C GLU A 32 -5.95 -16.96 -8.32
N ALA A 33 -4.72 -17.42 -8.08
CA ALA A 33 -3.53 -16.59 -8.19
C ALA A 33 -2.41 -17.30 -8.94
N ARG A 34 -1.82 -16.62 -9.94
CA ARG A 34 -0.75 -17.18 -10.78
C ARG A 34 0.57 -17.39 -10.05
N PHE A 35 0.79 -16.69 -8.95
CA PHE A 35 1.98 -16.81 -8.12
C PHE A 35 1.92 -17.99 -7.14
N VAL A 36 0.76 -18.64 -7.00
CA VAL A 36 0.59 -19.81 -6.16
C VAL A 36 0.84 -21.07 -7.00
N THR A 37 1.78 -21.91 -6.56
CA THR A 37 2.12 -23.16 -7.23
C THR A 37 1.90 -24.34 -6.31
N THR A 38 1.74 -25.55 -6.89
CA THR A 38 1.64 -26.80 -6.13
C THR A 38 3.00 -27.46 -5.87
N GLU A 39 4.07 -26.86 -6.38
CA GLU A 39 5.43 -27.36 -6.20
C GLU A 39 5.99 -27.05 -4.80
N GLN A 40 5.41 -26.03 -4.14
CA GLN A 40 5.78 -25.66 -2.77
C GLN A 40 4.52 -25.62 -1.91
N GLY A 41 4.51 -26.44 -0.84
CA GLY A 41 3.41 -26.49 0.12
C GLY A 41 2.13 -27.14 -0.44
N THR A 42 0.99 -26.61 -0.05
CA THR A 42 -0.34 -27.18 -0.33
C THR A 42 -1.00 -26.63 -1.60
N GLY A 43 -0.44 -25.59 -2.22
CA GLY A 43 -1.12 -24.83 -3.26
C GLY A 43 -2.25 -23.93 -2.74
N ILE A 44 -2.39 -23.79 -1.43
CA ILE A 44 -3.33 -22.87 -0.77
C ILE A 44 -2.51 -21.91 0.11
N VAL A 45 -2.64 -20.60 -0.15
CA VAL A 45 -1.86 -19.55 0.50
C VAL A 45 -2.80 -18.51 1.09
N HIS A 46 -2.51 -18.06 2.32
CA HIS A 46 -3.17 -16.90 2.89
C HIS A 46 -2.66 -15.62 2.22
N CYS A 47 -3.57 -14.80 1.70
CA CYS A 47 -3.26 -13.51 1.10
C CYS A 47 -3.62 -12.37 2.04
N ALA A 48 -2.67 -11.46 2.28
CA ALA A 48 -2.84 -10.29 3.14
C ALA A 48 -2.67 -9.00 2.33
N PRO A 49 -3.75 -8.32 1.89
CA PRO A 49 -3.69 -7.22 0.94
C PRO A 49 -2.85 -6.02 1.43
N SER A 50 -2.66 -5.87 2.72
CA SER A 50 -1.87 -4.77 3.30
C SER A 50 -0.38 -5.09 3.48
N HIS A 51 0.07 -6.30 3.12
CA HIS A 51 1.41 -6.79 3.49
C HIS A 51 2.24 -7.35 2.33
N GLY A 52 1.78 -7.23 1.09
CA GLY A 52 2.53 -7.62 -0.09
C GLY A 52 1.92 -7.09 -1.39
N PRO A 53 2.72 -6.78 -2.42
CA PRO A 53 2.22 -6.22 -3.67
C PRO A 53 1.36 -7.21 -4.48
N ASP A 54 1.71 -8.49 -4.48
CA ASP A 54 0.96 -9.51 -5.21
C ASP A 54 -0.40 -9.74 -4.56
N ASP A 55 -0.43 -9.86 -3.23
CA ASP A 55 -1.64 -9.97 -2.44
C ASP A 55 -2.53 -8.73 -2.59
N PHE A 56 -1.91 -7.54 -2.55
CA PHE A 56 -2.62 -6.28 -2.76
C PHE A 56 -3.32 -6.27 -4.13
N ASN A 57 -2.59 -6.55 -5.20
CA ASN A 57 -3.14 -6.54 -6.56
C ASN A 57 -4.25 -7.58 -6.73
N LEU A 58 -4.05 -8.81 -6.22
CA LEU A 58 -5.07 -9.86 -6.27
C LEU A 58 -6.35 -9.42 -5.56
N CYS A 59 -6.22 -8.91 -4.34
CA CYS A 59 -7.35 -8.50 -3.53
C CYS A 59 -8.09 -7.30 -4.14
N MET A 60 -7.37 -6.25 -4.58
CA MET A 60 -7.98 -5.08 -5.21
C MET A 60 -8.74 -5.43 -6.49
N ASN A 61 -8.20 -6.30 -7.33
CA ASN A 61 -8.85 -6.78 -8.55
C ASN A 61 -10.15 -7.57 -8.27
N ASN A 62 -10.30 -8.10 -7.07
CA ASN A 62 -11.49 -8.82 -6.61
C ASN A 62 -12.37 -8.01 -5.65
N GLY A 63 -12.17 -6.68 -5.56
CA GLY A 63 -12.98 -5.78 -4.75
C GLY A 63 -12.70 -5.85 -3.24
N ILE A 64 -11.65 -6.54 -2.81
CA ILE A 64 -11.24 -6.64 -1.41
C ILE A 64 -10.28 -5.48 -1.10
N LYS A 65 -10.69 -4.57 -0.24
CA LYS A 65 -9.90 -3.39 0.12
C LYS A 65 -8.76 -3.72 1.08
N ALA A 66 -7.61 -3.11 0.86
CA ALA A 66 -6.53 -3.09 1.85
C ALA A 66 -6.91 -2.13 2.99
N ILE A 67 -6.84 -2.61 4.22
CA ILE A 67 -7.05 -1.81 5.43
C ILE A 67 -5.73 -1.64 6.17
N GLU A 68 -5.58 -0.56 6.90
CA GLU A 68 -4.40 -0.38 7.75
C GLU A 68 -4.48 -1.29 8.97
N THR A 69 -3.64 -2.32 8.98
CA THR A 69 -3.58 -3.35 10.03
C THR A 69 -2.41 -3.13 10.98
N VAL A 70 -1.37 -2.41 10.54
CA VAL A 70 -0.15 -2.12 11.31
C VAL A 70 0.14 -0.64 11.26
N ASP A 71 0.36 -0.02 12.40
CA ASP A 71 0.69 1.40 12.54
C ASP A 71 2.17 1.73 12.25
N GLY A 72 2.56 2.99 12.46
CA GLY A 72 3.93 3.46 12.25
C GLY A 72 4.97 2.86 13.21
N ASP A 73 4.54 2.37 14.36
CA ASP A 73 5.38 1.75 15.40
C ASP A 73 5.49 0.23 15.23
N GLY A 74 4.87 -0.34 14.19
CA GLY A 74 4.85 -1.79 13.96
C GLY A 74 3.89 -2.54 14.86
N LYS A 75 2.87 -1.89 15.41
CA LYS A 75 1.84 -2.51 16.24
C LYS A 75 0.55 -2.68 15.46
N TYR A 76 -0.20 -3.71 15.80
CA TYR A 76 -1.54 -3.87 15.23
C TYR A 76 -2.46 -2.73 15.63
N THR A 77 -3.21 -2.22 14.65
CA THR A 77 -4.22 -1.18 14.86
C THR A 77 -5.51 -1.77 15.42
N LYS A 78 -6.44 -0.90 15.81
CA LYS A 78 -7.81 -1.29 16.24
C LYS A 78 -8.59 -2.11 15.20
N ASN A 79 -8.16 -2.11 13.94
CA ASN A 79 -8.78 -2.90 12.88
C ASN A 79 -8.44 -4.39 12.98
N VAL A 80 -7.51 -4.77 13.86
CA VAL A 80 -7.11 -6.17 14.09
C VAL A 80 -7.57 -6.60 15.47
N ALA A 81 -8.80 -7.09 15.55
CA ALA A 81 -9.39 -7.56 16.78
C ALA A 81 -8.48 -8.59 17.48
N LEU A 82 -8.52 -8.67 18.81
CA LEU A 82 -7.70 -9.53 19.68
C LEU A 82 -6.21 -9.16 19.76
N PHE A 83 -5.65 -8.45 18.79
CA PHE A 83 -4.21 -8.22 18.69
C PHE A 83 -3.82 -6.75 18.71
N GLU A 84 -4.78 -5.82 18.88
CA GLU A 84 -4.54 -4.37 18.96
C GLU A 84 -3.40 -4.03 19.93
N GLY A 85 -2.49 -3.16 19.49
CA GLY A 85 -1.35 -2.70 20.29
C GLY A 85 -0.19 -3.70 20.43
N ILE A 86 -0.34 -4.93 19.98
CA ILE A 86 0.73 -5.94 20.00
C ILE A 86 1.68 -5.65 18.81
N HIS A 87 2.98 -5.60 19.10
CA HIS A 87 3.99 -5.46 18.08
C HIS A 87 4.08 -6.74 17.22
N ILE A 88 4.09 -6.61 15.89
CA ILE A 88 3.99 -7.73 14.94
C ILE A 88 5.06 -8.81 15.15
N PHE A 89 6.30 -8.44 15.46
CA PHE A 89 7.37 -9.42 15.74
C PHE A 89 7.22 -10.17 17.07
N LYS A 90 6.26 -9.76 17.91
CA LYS A 90 5.92 -10.44 19.17
C LYS A 90 4.61 -11.23 19.09
N SER A 91 3.91 -11.15 17.96
CA SER A 91 2.55 -11.72 17.85
C SER A 91 2.53 -13.21 17.55
N ASN A 92 3.58 -13.80 16.99
CA ASN A 92 3.55 -15.18 16.52
C ASN A 92 3.11 -16.19 17.59
N SER A 93 3.72 -16.16 18.77
CA SER A 93 3.34 -17.05 19.87
C SER A 93 1.91 -16.83 20.35
N ILE A 94 1.48 -15.56 20.41
CA ILE A 94 0.13 -15.18 20.85
C ILE A 94 -0.92 -15.67 19.84
N VAL A 95 -0.65 -15.51 18.53
CA VAL A 95 -1.55 -16.00 17.47
C VAL A 95 -1.65 -17.53 17.51
N ILE A 96 -0.53 -18.23 17.66
CA ILE A 96 -0.49 -19.69 17.75
C ILE A 96 -1.31 -20.17 18.97
N GLU A 97 -1.16 -19.53 20.13
CA GLU A 97 -1.92 -19.85 21.34
C GLU A 97 -3.42 -19.66 21.11
N LYS A 98 -3.82 -18.50 20.54
CA LYS A 98 -5.23 -18.22 20.20
C LYS A 98 -5.82 -19.23 19.22
N LEU A 99 -5.04 -19.67 18.22
CA LEU A 99 -5.48 -20.73 17.30
C LEU A 99 -5.66 -22.08 18.00
N LYS A 100 -4.80 -22.43 18.97
CA LYS A 100 -4.95 -23.60 19.81
C LYS A 100 -6.23 -23.55 20.63
N ASP A 101 -6.48 -22.43 21.31
CA ASP A 101 -7.67 -22.19 22.11
C ASP A 101 -8.96 -22.39 21.31
N GLN A 102 -8.97 -21.92 20.07
CA GLN A 102 -10.10 -22.06 19.15
C GLN A 102 -10.16 -23.44 18.46
N LYS A 103 -9.22 -24.34 18.74
CA LYS A 103 -9.09 -25.67 18.08
C LYS A 103 -8.98 -25.54 16.55
N LYS A 104 -8.30 -24.49 16.08
CA LYS A 104 -8.11 -24.18 14.65
C LYS A 104 -6.65 -24.32 14.20
N LEU A 105 -5.74 -24.68 15.09
CA LEU A 105 -4.36 -24.97 14.76
C LEU A 105 -4.21 -26.44 14.35
N LEU A 106 -3.76 -26.66 13.13
CA LEU A 106 -3.46 -28.01 12.64
C LEU A 106 -2.05 -28.46 13.05
N SER A 107 -1.05 -27.59 12.82
CA SER A 107 0.35 -27.84 13.15
C SER A 107 1.09 -26.52 13.33
N SER A 108 2.21 -26.53 14.04
CA SER A 108 3.12 -25.40 14.15
C SER A 108 4.56 -25.89 14.09
N GLY A 109 5.45 -25.07 13.54
CA GLY A 109 6.87 -25.36 13.44
C GLY A 109 7.69 -24.08 13.33
N GLU A 110 9.01 -24.23 13.37
CA GLU A 110 9.94 -23.12 13.17
C GLU A 110 10.64 -23.27 11.82
N LEU A 111 10.81 -22.15 11.12
CA LEU A 111 11.52 -22.08 9.86
C LEU A 111 12.55 -20.96 9.92
N VAL A 112 13.80 -21.31 9.62
CA VAL A 112 14.87 -20.32 9.45
C VAL A 112 15.00 -19.98 7.99
N HIS A 113 14.81 -18.71 7.67
CA HIS A 113 14.90 -18.19 6.28
C HIS A 113 15.56 -16.82 6.24
N SER A 114 15.99 -16.40 5.05
CA SER A 114 16.50 -15.06 4.83
C SER A 114 15.37 -14.06 4.97
N TYR A 115 15.58 -12.98 5.74
CA TYR A 115 14.60 -11.92 5.94
C TYR A 115 15.17 -10.56 5.54
N PRO A 116 14.43 -9.71 4.84
CA PRO A 116 14.94 -8.41 4.41
C PRO A 116 15.11 -7.46 5.60
N HIS A 117 16.26 -6.81 5.66
CA HIS A 117 16.59 -5.83 6.68
C HIS A 117 16.92 -4.48 6.06
N SER A 118 16.65 -3.41 6.79
CA SER A 118 17.08 -2.07 6.41
C SER A 118 18.60 -2.00 6.32
N TRP A 119 19.13 -1.54 5.20
CA TRP A 119 20.57 -1.38 5.03
C TRP A 119 21.19 -0.39 6.02
N ARG A 120 20.40 0.58 6.48
CA ARG A 120 20.81 1.64 7.41
C ARG A 120 20.72 1.22 8.88
N SER A 121 19.52 0.88 9.33
CA SER A 121 19.23 0.54 10.74
C SER A 121 19.49 -0.93 11.09
N LYS A 122 19.67 -1.78 10.09
CA LYS A 122 19.74 -3.25 10.25
C LYS A 122 18.50 -3.88 10.87
N ALA A 123 17.44 -3.10 11.07
CA ALA A 123 16.16 -3.62 11.57
C ALA A 123 15.42 -4.40 10.49
N PRO A 124 14.64 -5.43 10.85
CA PRO A 124 13.81 -6.16 9.91
C PRO A 124 12.75 -5.23 9.29
N LEU A 125 12.49 -5.43 8.00
CA LEU A 125 11.49 -4.65 7.26
C LEU A 125 10.09 -5.21 7.44
N VAL A 126 9.10 -4.32 7.32
CA VAL A 126 7.69 -4.67 7.33
C VAL A 126 7.04 -4.11 6.08
N HIS A 127 6.33 -4.97 5.34
CA HIS A 127 5.43 -4.52 4.30
C HIS A 127 4.12 -4.06 4.92
N ARG A 128 3.71 -2.82 4.67
CA ARG A 128 2.43 -2.28 5.12
C ARG A 128 1.84 -1.35 4.08
N ALA A 129 0.54 -1.41 3.91
CA ALA A 129 -0.18 -0.44 3.11
C ALA A 129 -0.32 0.87 3.91
N THR A 130 0.06 1.97 3.28
CA THR A 130 -0.11 3.33 3.83
C THR A 130 -0.73 4.24 2.79
N PRO A 131 -1.59 5.18 3.17
CA PRO A 131 -2.09 6.19 2.24
C PRO A 131 -0.93 6.96 1.61
N GLN A 132 -0.94 7.09 0.30
CA GLN A 132 0.10 7.77 -0.46
C GLN A 132 -0.55 8.62 -1.56
N TRP A 133 0.17 9.64 -2.01
CA TRP A 133 -0.23 10.48 -3.13
C TRP A 133 0.52 10.07 -4.39
N PHE A 134 -0.23 9.91 -5.47
CA PHE A 134 0.31 9.47 -6.74
C PHE A 134 -0.08 10.43 -7.86
N ILE A 135 0.85 10.69 -8.78
CA ILE A 135 0.54 11.25 -10.09
C ILE A 135 0.32 10.07 -11.04
N SER A 136 -0.90 9.96 -11.56
CA SER A 136 -1.22 8.89 -12.50
C SER A 136 -0.46 9.08 -13.82
N MET A 137 0.23 8.04 -14.25
CA MET A 137 0.96 8.05 -15.53
C MET A 137 0.03 7.92 -16.73
N ASP A 138 -1.16 7.35 -16.55
CA ASP A 138 -2.08 7.09 -17.65
C ASP A 138 -3.22 8.11 -17.74
N SER A 139 -3.59 8.77 -16.64
CA SER A 139 -4.51 9.90 -16.65
C SER A 139 -4.00 11.04 -17.55
N HIS A 140 -4.92 11.65 -18.32
CA HIS A 140 -4.60 12.71 -19.27
C HIS A 140 -3.47 12.36 -20.25
N LYS A 141 -3.22 11.04 -20.47
CA LYS A 141 -2.20 10.52 -21.39
C LYS A 141 -0.78 11.00 -21.05
N LEU A 142 -0.45 11.17 -19.76
CA LEU A 142 0.85 11.69 -19.32
C LEU A 142 2.01 10.83 -19.85
N ARG A 143 1.90 9.50 -19.76
CA ARG A 143 2.89 8.54 -20.30
C ARG A 143 3.13 8.79 -21.80
N ASN A 144 2.08 8.90 -22.57
CA ASN A 144 2.19 9.11 -24.03
C ASN A 144 2.83 10.47 -24.37
N LYS A 145 2.48 11.52 -23.61
CA LYS A 145 3.10 12.85 -23.76
C LYS A 145 4.58 12.82 -23.42
N ALA A 146 4.96 12.14 -22.34
CA ALA A 146 6.35 12.00 -21.93
C ALA A 146 7.17 11.20 -22.97
N LEU A 147 6.63 10.10 -23.49
CA LEU A 147 7.29 9.31 -24.53
C LEU A 147 7.50 10.12 -25.81
N LYS A 148 6.49 10.89 -26.22
CA LYS A 148 6.59 11.79 -27.37
C LYS A 148 7.68 12.85 -27.15
N ALA A 149 7.71 13.49 -25.99
CA ALA A 149 8.74 14.49 -25.66
C ALA A 149 10.15 13.88 -25.66
N ILE A 150 10.31 12.63 -25.19
CA ILE A 150 11.59 11.91 -25.27
C ILE A 150 11.99 11.68 -26.73
N ASP A 151 11.05 11.32 -27.61
CA ASP A 151 11.33 11.10 -29.01
C ASP A 151 11.75 12.40 -29.76
N GLU A 152 11.23 13.52 -29.34
CA GLU A 152 11.53 14.85 -29.88
C GLU A 152 12.81 15.47 -29.31
N THR A 153 13.36 14.90 -28.20
CA THR A 153 14.55 15.41 -27.53
C THR A 153 15.82 14.76 -28.08
N THR A 154 16.86 15.56 -28.30
CA THR A 154 18.20 15.07 -28.66
C THR A 154 18.99 14.70 -27.43
N PHE A 155 19.53 13.47 -27.39
CA PHE A 155 20.29 12.93 -26.27
C PHE A 155 21.77 12.77 -26.59
N TYR A 156 22.63 13.18 -25.64
CA TYR A 156 24.07 12.97 -25.69
C TYR A 156 24.50 12.25 -24.38
N PRO A 157 24.95 10.99 -24.41
CA PRO A 157 24.98 10.08 -25.57
C PRO A 157 23.59 9.58 -26.00
N SER A 158 23.43 9.19 -27.24
CA SER A 158 22.16 8.72 -27.84
C SER A 158 21.52 7.53 -27.10
N LYS A 159 22.32 6.66 -26.51
CA LYS A 159 21.86 5.52 -25.68
C LYS A 159 21.01 5.95 -24.47
N GLY A 160 21.17 7.18 -23.99
CA GLY A 160 20.34 7.75 -22.92
C GLY A 160 18.87 7.80 -23.28
N LYS A 161 18.52 8.04 -24.54
CA LYS A 161 17.15 8.07 -25.06
C LYS A 161 16.43 6.74 -24.83
N GLU A 162 17.02 5.64 -25.30
CA GLU A 162 16.41 4.31 -25.20
C GLU A 162 16.22 3.88 -23.75
N ARG A 163 17.20 4.16 -22.91
CA ARG A 163 17.09 3.87 -21.47
C ARG A 163 15.94 4.62 -20.81
N LEU A 164 15.83 5.93 -21.04
CA LEU A 164 14.77 6.75 -20.46
C LEU A 164 13.40 6.33 -20.99
N LYS A 165 13.30 6.06 -22.29
CA LYS A 165 12.08 5.60 -22.94
C LYS A 165 11.58 4.29 -22.32
N SER A 166 12.45 3.29 -22.19
CA SER A 166 12.13 2.01 -21.55
C SER A 166 11.65 2.18 -20.11
N MET A 167 12.29 3.06 -19.33
CA MET A 167 11.89 3.37 -17.97
C MET A 167 10.48 4.00 -17.88
N ILE A 168 10.14 4.90 -18.82
CA ILE A 168 8.81 5.56 -18.82
C ILE A 168 7.72 4.62 -19.32
N GLN A 169 8.01 3.74 -20.28
CA GLN A 169 7.05 2.79 -20.81
C GLN A 169 6.44 1.87 -19.73
N THR A 170 7.27 1.42 -18.81
CA THR A 170 6.89 0.46 -17.76
C THR A 170 6.70 1.08 -16.38
N ARG A 171 6.91 2.42 -16.27
CA ARG A 171 6.85 3.10 -14.99
C ARG A 171 5.44 3.03 -14.39
N PRO A 172 5.27 2.56 -13.13
CA PRO A 172 4.00 2.69 -12.41
C PRO A 172 3.69 4.16 -12.13
N ASP A 173 2.50 4.43 -11.60
CA ASP A 173 2.12 5.75 -11.13
C ASP A 173 3.20 6.34 -10.20
N TRP A 174 3.43 7.63 -10.33
CA TRP A 174 4.52 8.30 -9.62
C TRP A 174 4.10 8.67 -8.19
N CYS A 175 4.60 7.92 -7.21
CA CYS A 175 4.42 8.27 -5.80
C CYS A 175 5.20 9.55 -5.48
N VAL A 176 4.49 10.61 -5.11
CA VAL A 176 5.07 11.93 -4.79
C VAL A 176 5.15 12.20 -3.30
N SER A 177 4.36 11.51 -2.48
CA SER A 177 4.43 11.62 -1.03
C SER A 177 5.67 10.94 -0.43
N ARG A 178 6.14 11.48 0.68
CA ARG A 178 7.26 10.95 1.47
C ARG A 178 6.90 11.00 2.95
N GLN A 179 7.44 10.07 3.74
CA GLN A 179 7.20 9.97 5.18
C GLN A 179 8.22 10.79 5.99
N ARG A 180 9.16 11.45 5.34
CA ARG A 180 10.17 12.32 5.98
C ARG A 180 9.97 13.75 5.55
N VAL A 181 10.10 14.67 6.50
CA VAL A 181 10.08 16.11 6.22
C VAL A 181 11.36 16.47 5.49
N TRP A 182 11.23 16.65 4.17
CA TRP A 182 12.31 17.04 3.28
C TRP A 182 11.76 17.65 1.99
N GLY A 183 12.19 18.85 1.66
CA GLY A 183 11.75 19.57 0.47
C GLY A 183 10.38 20.23 0.64
N VAL A 184 9.72 20.54 -0.46
CA VAL A 184 8.42 21.22 -0.49
C VAL A 184 7.31 20.28 -0.01
N PRO A 185 6.47 20.69 0.95
CA PRO A 185 5.34 19.90 1.40
C PRO A 185 4.27 19.78 0.31
N LEU A 186 3.43 18.74 0.38
CA LEU A 186 2.22 18.65 -0.42
C LEU A 186 1.13 19.50 0.24
N PRO A 187 0.72 20.63 -0.35
CA PRO A 187 -0.21 21.58 0.28
C PRO A 187 -1.66 21.14 0.09
N ILE A 188 -2.03 20.01 0.68
CA ILE A 188 -3.34 19.40 0.51
C ILE A 188 -4.08 19.40 1.85
N PHE A 189 -5.31 19.91 1.84
CA PHE A 189 -6.22 19.85 2.97
C PHE A 189 -7.18 18.68 2.84
N ILE A 190 -7.41 17.99 3.95
CA ILE A 190 -8.32 16.84 4.05
C ILE A 190 -9.30 17.11 5.19
N ASN A 191 -10.59 16.93 4.92
CA ASN A 191 -11.60 17.01 5.96
C ASN A 191 -11.44 15.88 6.97
N LYS A 192 -11.24 16.22 8.24
CA LYS A 192 -10.98 15.23 9.32
C LYS A 192 -12.16 14.27 9.56
N LYS A 193 -13.38 14.69 9.25
CA LYS A 193 -14.60 13.88 9.50
C LYS A 193 -14.97 13.02 8.30
N THR A 194 -14.90 13.58 7.09
CA THR A 194 -15.35 12.90 5.86
C THR A 194 -14.22 12.26 5.09
N SER A 195 -12.93 12.61 5.40
CA SER A 195 -11.74 12.25 4.64
C SER A 195 -11.75 12.75 3.19
N GLU A 196 -12.60 13.71 2.87
CA GLU A 196 -12.65 14.33 1.55
C GLU A 196 -11.50 15.30 1.37
N ILE A 197 -10.97 15.30 0.17
CA ILE A 197 -9.87 16.18 -0.23
C ILE A 197 -10.46 17.51 -0.68
N LEU A 198 -9.91 18.62 -0.18
CA LEU A 198 -10.25 19.94 -0.66
C LEU A 198 -9.59 20.19 -2.02
N VAL A 199 -10.40 20.29 -3.07
CA VAL A 199 -9.97 20.68 -4.42
C VAL A 199 -10.58 22.03 -4.73
N ASP A 200 -9.80 23.10 -4.56
CA ASP A 200 -10.23 24.48 -4.76
C ASP A 200 -9.07 25.30 -5.33
N GLU A 201 -9.28 25.81 -6.56
CA GLU A 201 -8.24 26.57 -7.28
C GLU A 201 -7.87 27.87 -6.55
N GLU A 202 -8.82 28.55 -5.91
CA GLU A 202 -8.55 29.79 -5.15
C GLU A 202 -7.61 29.51 -3.95
N VAL A 203 -7.81 28.36 -3.28
CA VAL A 203 -6.93 27.93 -2.19
C VAL A 203 -5.55 27.59 -2.70
N PHE A 204 -5.44 26.87 -3.81
CA PHE A 204 -4.14 26.55 -4.41
C PHE A 204 -3.39 27.80 -4.88
N ASP A 205 -4.06 28.76 -5.50
CA ASP A 205 -3.48 30.04 -5.90
C ASP A 205 -3.01 30.85 -4.69
N ASN A 206 -3.79 30.87 -3.60
CA ASN A 206 -3.40 31.54 -2.36
C ASN A 206 -2.13 30.91 -1.76
N ILE A 207 -2.08 29.57 -1.70
CA ILE A 207 -0.89 28.86 -1.21
C ILE A 207 0.33 29.19 -2.08
N ALA A 208 0.17 29.17 -3.41
CA ALA A 208 1.26 29.47 -4.33
C ALA A 208 1.82 30.89 -4.11
N LYS A 209 0.95 31.89 -3.93
CA LYS A 209 1.35 33.29 -3.63
C LYS A 209 2.07 33.40 -2.28
N ILE A 210 1.63 32.66 -1.26
CA ILE A 210 2.27 32.65 0.04
C ILE A 210 3.66 32.02 -0.07
N TYR A 211 3.78 30.88 -0.76
CA TYR A 211 5.06 30.21 -0.97
C TYR A 211 6.05 31.04 -1.77
N GLU A 212 5.58 31.77 -2.79
CA GLU A 212 6.41 32.67 -3.57
C GLU A 212 7.01 33.80 -2.71
N LYS A 213 6.25 34.30 -1.75
CA LYS A 213 6.65 35.40 -0.88
C LYS A 213 7.47 34.95 0.34
N GLU A 214 7.11 33.85 0.98
CA GLU A 214 7.60 33.47 2.30
C GLU A 214 8.39 32.15 2.28
N GLY A 215 8.36 31.42 1.17
CA GLY A 215 8.91 30.07 1.07
C GLY A 215 7.95 29.00 1.59
N SER A 216 8.26 27.75 1.30
CA SER A 216 7.36 26.62 1.62
C SER A 216 7.41 26.18 3.10
N ASP A 217 8.40 26.65 3.85
CA ASP A 217 8.56 26.26 5.27
C ASP A 217 7.44 26.85 6.15
N CYS A 218 6.81 27.95 5.71
CA CYS A 218 5.64 28.53 6.38
C CYS A 218 4.48 27.54 6.52
N TRP A 219 4.41 26.50 5.69
CA TRP A 219 3.40 25.42 5.80
C TRP A 219 3.44 24.70 7.15
N PHE A 220 4.60 24.59 7.76
CA PHE A 220 4.80 23.89 9.03
C PHE A 220 4.72 24.80 10.25
N SER A 221 4.90 26.12 10.07
CA SER A 221 4.96 27.08 11.17
C SER A 221 3.69 27.91 11.32
N ASP A 222 2.96 28.16 10.24
CA ASP A 222 1.87 29.11 10.23
C ASP A 222 0.51 28.45 10.47
N ASP A 223 -0.48 29.28 10.82
CA ASP A 223 -1.85 28.83 11.00
C ASP A 223 -2.41 28.34 9.64
N PRO A 224 -2.98 27.11 9.58
CA PRO A 224 -3.65 26.58 8.39
C PRO A 224 -4.68 27.54 7.79
N GLN A 225 -5.35 28.36 8.59
CA GLN A 225 -6.33 29.34 8.15
C GLN A 225 -5.74 30.36 7.18
N LYS A 226 -4.46 30.71 7.31
CA LYS A 226 -3.75 31.60 6.38
C LYS A 226 -3.80 31.07 4.95
N PHE A 227 -3.66 29.78 4.77
CA PHE A 227 -3.66 29.11 3.46
C PHE A 227 -5.07 28.89 2.91
N LEU A 228 -6.01 28.54 3.78
CA LEU A 228 -7.41 28.33 3.43
C LEU A 228 -8.13 29.63 3.02
N GLY A 229 -7.70 30.78 3.53
CA GLY A 229 -8.33 32.05 3.28
C GLY A 229 -9.66 32.22 4.06
N LYS A 230 -10.54 33.07 3.55
CA LYS A 230 -11.80 33.44 4.25
C LYS A 230 -12.98 32.51 3.94
N LYS A 231 -12.82 31.60 2.97
CA LYS A 231 -13.89 30.74 2.49
C LYS A 231 -14.13 29.50 3.36
N TYR A 232 -13.13 29.07 4.09
CA TYR A 232 -13.14 27.87 4.93
C TYR A 232 -12.77 28.16 6.36
#